data_4271c67a20627993f5c2ecec9881d377
#
_entry.id   4271c67a20627993f5c2ecec9881d377
#
_cell.length_a   1.000
_cell.length_b   1.000
_cell.length_c   1.000
_cell.angle_alpha   90.00
_cell.angle_beta   90.00
_cell.angle_gamma   90.00
#
_symmetry.space_group_name_H-M   'P 1'
#
loop_
_entity.id
_entity.type
_entity.pdbx_description
1 polymer ?
#
loop_
_entity_poly.entity_id
_entity_poly.type
_entity_poly.pdbx_seq_one_letter_code
_entity_poly.pdbx_strand_id
1 'polypeptide(L)'
;IIRSSNVGALCLYLSFKYVFMKVAIVGSRSASDYEAWKKLALGVLPENISMIVSGGAMGIDAFAARLAGELGLPLLEFKPDYGKYGRGAPLVRNTEIVNAADYVLAFPSGESKGTYDAIRKARKQNKRLRVCAL
;
A
#
# COMPACT_ATOMS: atom_id res chain seq x y z
N ILE A 1 16.66 28.66 21.50
CA ILE A 1 17.14 27.64 22.44
C ILE A 1 15.92 26.86 22.95
N ILE A 2 15.92 25.57 22.69
CA ILE A 2 14.85 24.68 23.17
C ILE A 2 15.14 24.39 24.65
N ARG A 3 14.21 24.75 25.53
CA ARG A 3 14.29 24.42 26.95
C ARG A 3 14.16 22.93 27.17
N SER A 4 14.81 22.36 28.18
CA SER A 4 14.74 20.93 28.49
C SER A 4 13.31 20.45 28.70
N SER A 5 12.41 21.27 29.26
CA SER A 5 10.98 20.95 29.39
C SER A 5 10.26 20.85 28.06
N ASN A 6 10.79 21.44 26.98
CA ASN A 6 10.18 21.41 25.65
C ASN A 6 10.78 20.33 24.75
N VAL A 7 11.94 19.78 25.13
CA VAL A 7 12.62 18.75 24.34
C VAL A 7 11.76 17.48 24.23
N GLY A 8 11.16 17.05 25.33
CA GLY A 8 10.27 15.88 25.34
C GLY A 8 9.02 16.10 24.48
N ALA A 9 8.40 17.30 24.59
CA ALA A 9 7.24 17.65 23.77
C ALA A 9 7.60 17.72 22.28
N LEU A 10 8.77 18.28 21.95
CA LEU A 10 9.26 18.33 20.57
C LEU A 10 9.52 16.93 20.03
N CYS A 11 10.14 16.05 20.82
CA CYS A 11 10.36 14.65 20.41
C CYS A 11 9.05 13.91 20.17
N LEU A 12 8.04 14.10 21.02
CA LEU A 12 6.71 13.53 20.84
C LEU A 12 6.04 14.07 19.58
N TYR A 13 6.13 15.37 19.34
CA TYR A 13 5.58 15.99 18.14
C TYR A 13 6.25 15.45 16.87
N LEU A 14 7.59 15.34 16.85
CA LEU A 14 8.33 14.79 15.74
C LEU A 14 7.99 13.31 15.53
N SER A 15 7.83 12.53 16.61
CA SER A 15 7.41 11.12 16.52
C SER A 15 6.03 10.99 15.91
N PHE A 16 5.09 11.87 16.26
CA PHE A 16 3.76 11.90 15.63
C PHE A 16 3.83 12.23 14.14
N LYS A 17 4.66 13.19 13.78
CA LYS A 17 4.85 13.62 12.39
C LYS A 17 5.54 12.55 11.54
N TYR A 18 6.42 11.75 12.16
CA TYR A 18 7.20 10.71 11.50
C TYR A 18 6.74 9.30 11.89
N VAL A 19 5.45 9.14 12.23
CA VAL A 19 4.88 7.81 12.44
C VAL A 19 5.08 6.98 11.17
N PHE A 20 5.61 5.78 11.34
CA PHE A 20 5.83 4.87 10.22
C PHE A 20 4.52 4.47 9.57
N MET A 21 4.51 4.41 8.26
CA MET A 21 3.31 4.10 7.48
C MET A 21 3.40 2.73 6.84
N LYS A 22 2.33 1.97 6.99
CA LYS A 22 2.09 0.75 6.22
C LYS A 22 1.38 1.15 4.93
N VAL A 23 2.02 0.87 3.81
CA VAL A 23 1.53 1.29 2.49
C VAL A 23 1.06 0.08 1.71
N ALA A 24 -0.22 0.05 1.38
CA ALA A 24 -0.75 -0.94 0.46
C ALA A 24 -0.46 -0.52 -0.98
N ILE A 25 0.01 -1.45 -1.78
CA ILE A 25 0.22 -1.26 -3.20
C ILE A 25 -0.68 -2.26 -3.92
N VAL A 26 -1.64 -1.76 -4.66
CA VAL A 26 -2.58 -2.55 -5.44
C VAL A 26 -2.60 -2.06 -6.88
N GLY A 27 -2.95 -2.91 -7.83
CA GLY A 27 -2.97 -2.47 -9.21
C GLY A 27 -3.24 -3.58 -10.21
N SER A 28 -3.07 -3.22 -11.46
CA SER A 28 -3.36 -4.07 -12.60
C SER A 28 -2.54 -5.36 -12.60
N ARG A 29 -3.21 -6.47 -12.90
CA ARG A 29 -2.57 -7.77 -13.08
C ARG A 29 -1.79 -7.87 -14.40
N SER A 30 -2.06 -7.00 -15.36
CA SER A 30 -1.44 -7.01 -16.68
C SER A 30 -0.21 -6.10 -16.79
N ALA A 31 0.17 -5.42 -15.72
CA ALA A 31 1.37 -4.58 -15.73
C ALA A 31 2.61 -5.43 -15.99
N SER A 32 3.49 -4.99 -16.90
CA SER A 32 4.66 -5.75 -17.35
C SER A 32 5.98 -4.97 -17.30
N ASP A 33 5.93 -3.65 -17.24
CA ASP A 33 7.15 -2.82 -17.22
C ASP A 33 7.48 -2.39 -15.79
N TYR A 34 8.26 -3.20 -15.10
CA TYR A 34 8.65 -2.95 -13.71
C TYR A 34 9.44 -1.64 -13.56
N GLU A 35 10.40 -1.39 -14.43
CA GLU A 35 11.26 -0.20 -14.30
C GLU A 35 10.49 1.11 -14.47
N ALA A 36 9.58 1.16 -15.43
CA ALA A 36 8.70 2.31 -15.61
C ALA A 36 7.79 2.52 -14.39
N TRP A 37 7.18 1.43 -13.91
CA TRP A 37 6.35 1.49 -12.71
C TRP A 37 7.14 1.90 -11.47
N LYS A 38 8.35 1.37 -11.30
CA LYS A 38 9.21 1.69 -10.15
C LYS A 38 9.49 3.19 -10.05
N LYS A 39 9.79 3.84 -11.17
CA LYS A 39 10.00 5.29 -11.19
C LYS A 39 8.77 6.04 -10.68
N LEU A 40 7.59 5.63 -11.15
CA LEU A 40 6.32 6.22 -10.72
C LEU A 40 6.08 5.97 -9.22
N ALA A 41 6.27 4.74 -8.77
CA ALA A 41 6.07 4.35 -7.38
C ALA A 41 7.00 5.11 -6.43
N LEU A 42 8.29 5.20 -6.76
CA LEU A 42 9.26 5.93 -5.94
C LEU A 42 8.92 7.42 -5.80
N GLY A 43 8.27 8.00 -6.81
CA GLY A 43 7.83 9.39 -6.77
C GLY A 43 6.63 9.65 -5.86
N VAL A 44 5.90 8.60 -5.47
CA VAL A 44 4.68 8.74 -4.65
C VAL A 44 4.73 8.01 -3.31
N LEU A 45 5.76 7.19 -3.08
CA LEU A 45 5.95 6.54 -1.78
C LEU A 45 6.34 7.56 -0.70
N PRO A 46 5.76 7.45 0.51
CA PRO A 46 6.15 8.32 1.61
C PRO A 46 7.54 7.94 2.14
N GLU A 47 8.28 8.94 2.65
CA GLU A 47 9.61 8.71 3.22
C GLU A 47 9.58 7.84 4.48
N ASN A 48 8.49 7.91 5.22
CA ASN A 48 8.32 7.19 6.48
C ASN A 48 7.64 5.82 6.30
N ILE A 49 7.73 5.24 5.12
CA ILE A 49 7.20 3.89 4.88
C ILE A 49 7.93 2.86 5.75
N SER A 50 7.16 1.98 6.39
CA SER A 50 7.68 0.92 7.25
C SER A 50 7.42 -0.48 6.71
N MET A 51 6.44 -0.63 5.83
CA MET A 51 5.99 -1.93 5.35
C MET A 51 5.19 -1.76 4.07
N ILE A 52 5.32 -2.71 3.16
CA ILE A 52 4.44 -2.81 1.99
C ILE A 52 3.42 -3.91 2.23
N VAL A 53 2.16 -3.60 1.94
CA VAL A 53 1.03 -4.53 2.04
C VAL A 53 0.54 -4.82 0.62
N SER A 54 0.34 -6.08 0.28
CA SER A 54 -0.03 -6.49 -1.08
C SER A 54 -0.89 -7.73 -1.07
N GLY A 55 -1.44 -8.08 -2.23
CA GLY A 55 -2.31 -9.23 -2.40
C GLY A 55 -1.64 -10.49 -2.94
N GLY A 56 -0.38 -10.41 -3.32
CA GLY A 56 0.34 -11.56 -3.84
C GLY A 56 -0.11 -12.04 -5.23
N ALA A 57 -0.79 -11.19 -6.00
CA ALA A 57 -1.21 -11.51 -7.37
C ALA A 57 -0.10 -11.18 -8.39
N MET A 58 -0.43 -11.32 -9.67
CA MET A 58 0.45 -10.95 -10.78
C MET A 58 0.49 -9.42 -10.97
N GLY A 59 1.38 -8.96 -11.82
CA GLY A 59 1.45 -7.55 -12.22
C GLY A 59 1.94 -6.66 -11.08
N ILE A 60 1.18 -5.65 -10.73
CA ILE A 60 1.57 -4.67 -9.71
C ILE A 60 1.86 -5.31 -8.36
N ASP A 61 1.10 -6.33 -7.96
CA ASP A 61 1.38 -7.02 -6.69
C ASP A 61 2.77 -7.69 -6.69
N ALA A 62 3.14 -8.30 -7.80
CA ALA A 62 4.48 -8.89 -7.96
C ALA A 62 5.57 -7.79 -7.96
N PHE A 63 5.29 -6.65 -8.58
CA PHE A 63 6.18 -5.50 -8.57
C PHE A 63 6.38 -4.95 -7.17
N ALA A 64 5.30 -4.89 -6.39
CA ALA A 64 5.35 -4.44 -5.00
C ALA A 64 6.26 -5.34 -4.14
N ALA A 65 6.16 -6.66 -4.33
CA ALA A 65 7.00 -7.62 -3.64
C ALA A 65 8.49 -7.42 -4.01
N ARG A 66 8.78 -7.24 -5.30
CA ARG A 66 10.14 -6.97 -5.77
C ARG A 66 10.68 -5.67 -5.18
N LEU A 67 9.88 -4.62 -5.19
CA LEU A 67 10.29 -3.31 -4.66
C LEU A 67 10.55 -3.39 -3.15
N ALA A 68 9.71 -4.10 -2.40
CA ALA A 68 9.92 -4.31 -0.97
C ALA A 68 11.30 -4.95 -0.71
N GLY A 69 11.67 -5.97 -1.48
CA GLY A 69 12.98 -6.59 -1.38
C GLY A 69 14.13 -5.63 -1.69
N GLU A 70 14.00 -4.84 -2.74
CA GLU A 70 15.00 -3.85 -3.14
C GLU A 70 15.19 -2.74 -2.11
N LEU A 71 14.11 -2.31 -1.46
CA LEU A 71 14.13 -1.26 -0.43
C LEU A 71 14.43 -1.79 0.97
N GLY A 72 14.53 -3.11 1.14
CA GLY A 72 14.73 -3.72 2.45
C GLY A 72 13.52 -3.56 3.38
N LEU A 73 12.31 -3.46 2.83
CA LEU A 73 11.09 -3.31 3.60
C LEU A 73 10.40 -4.65 3.83
N PRO A 74 9.77 -4.84 5.01
CA PRO A 74 8.87 -5.98 5.19
C PRO A 74 7.73 -5.97 4.20
N LEU A 75 7.30 -7.16 3.78
CA LEU A 75 6.16 -7.36 2.89
C LEU A 75 5.11 -8.19 3.61
N LEU A 76 3.88 -7.66 3.69
CA LEU A 76 2.73 -8.38 4.20
C LEU A 76 1.80 -8.69 3.03
N GLU A 77 1.64 -9.96 2.71
CA GLU A 77 0.76 -10.40 1.63
C GLU A 77 -0.49 -11.07 2.17
N PHE A 78 -1.65 -10.64 1.67
CA PHE A 78 -2.93 -11.28 1.93
C PHE A 78 -3.36 -12.02 0.68
N LYS A 79 -3.21 -13.34 0.67
CA LYS A 79 -3.65 -14.17 -0.45
C LYS A 79 -5.13 -14.51 -0.28
N PRO A 80 -5.89 -14.58 -1.40
CA PRO A 80 -7.30 -14.94 -1.30
C PRO A 80 -7.45 -16.38 -0.84
N ASP A 81 -8.33 -16.59 0.15
CA ASP A 81 -8.66 -17.92 0.67
C ASP A 81 -9.92 -18.46 -0.01
N TYR A 82 -9.73 -19.06 -1.16
CA TYR A 82 -10.84 -19.62 -1.94
C TYR A 82 -11.54 -20.77 -1.22
N GLY A 83 -10.83 -21.52 -0.38
CA GLY A 83 -11.43 -22.59 0.40
C GLY A 83 -12.45 -22.09 1.41
N LYS A 84 -12.21 -20.91 1.99
CA LYS A 84 -13.08 -20.32 2.99
C LYS A 84 -14.18 -19.44 2.37
N TYR A 85 -13.85 -18.66 1.35
CA TYR A 85 -14.74 -17.63 0.81
C TYR A 85 -15.21 -17.88 -0.63
N GLY A 86 -14.77 -18.95 -1.26
CA GLY A 86 -15.15 -19.27 -2.64
C GLY A 86 -14.78 -18.14 -3.59
N ARG A 87 -15.70 -17.78 -4.50
CA ARG A 87 -15.48 -16.73 -5.51
C ARG A 87 -15.31 -15.34 -4.93
N GLY A 88 -15.81 -15.11 -3.73
CA GLY A 88 -15.67 -13.83 -3.03
C GLY A 88 -14.32 -13.62 -2.37
N ALA A 89 -13.43 -14.62 -2.39
CA ALA A 89 -12.14 -14.56 -1.70
C ALA A 89 -11.28 -13.34 -2.08
N PRO A 90 -11.17 -12.94 -3.36
CA PRO A 90 -10.40 -11.74 -3.72
C PRO A 90 -10.97 -10.45 -3.11
N LEU A 91 -12.27 -10.35 -2.98
CA LEU A 91 -12.91 -9.16 -2.39
C LEU A 91 -12.68 -9.09 -0.88
N VAL A 92 -12.73 -10.23 -0.19
CA VAL A 92 -12.41 -10.32 1.24
C VAL A 92 -10.94 -9.94 1.47
N ARG A 93 -10.04 -10.48 0.65
CA ARG A 93 -8.61 -10.17 0.69
C ARG A 93 -8.36 -8.68 0.50
N ASN A 94 -9.06 -8.01 -0.42
CA ASN A 94 -8.93 -6.57 -0.61
C ASN A 94 -9.34 -5.80 0.65
N THR A 95 -10.36 -6.25 1.36
CA THR A 95 -10.76 -5.66 2.64
C THR A 95 -9.63 -5.80 3.67
N GLU A 96 -8.98 -6.95 3.74
CA GLU A 96 -7.86 -7.18 4.64
C GLU A 96 -6.67 -6.26 4.32
N ILE A 97 -6.35 -6.10 3.03
CA ILE A 97 -5.29 -5.19 2.58
C ILE A 97 -5.57 -3.76 3.03
N VAL A 98 -6.77 -3.26 2.77
CA VAL A 98 -7.14 -1.88 3.10
C VAL A 98 -7.16 -1.67 4.61
N ASN A 99 -7.67 -2.65 5.37
CA ASN A 99 -7.69 -2.57 6.83
C ASN A 99 -6.28 -2.50 7.43
N ALA A 100 -5.33 -3.23 6.85
CA ALA A 100 -3.95 -3.27 7.35
C ALA A 100 -3.14 -2.02 7.01
N ALA A 101 -3.54 -1.25 6.01
CA ALA A 101 -2.77 -0.13 5.48
C ALA A 101 -3.15 1.20 6.12
N ASP A 102 -2.16 2.08 6.22
CA ASP A 102 -2.37 3.50 6.57
C ASP A 102 -2.55 4.34 5.31
N TYR A 103 -1.95 3.91 4.21
CA TYR A 103 -1.97 4.58 2.92
C TYR A 103 -2.15 3.55 1.82
N VAL A 104 -3.02 3.82 0.88
CA VAL A 104 -3.27 2.93 -0.27
C VAL A 104 -2.80 3.62 -1.54
N LEU A 105 -1.88 2.98 -2.26
CA LEU A 105 -1.44 3.38 -3.59
C LEU A 105 -2.04 2.40 -4.60
N ALA A 106 -2.81 2.92 -5.53
CA ALA A 106 -3.49 2.13 -6.54
C ALA A 106 -3.01 2.48 -7.93
N PHE A 107 -2.68 1.45 -8.72
CA PHE A 107 -2.18 1.59 -10.08
C PHE A 107 -3.10 0.82 -11.05
N PRO A 108 -4.33 1.29 -11.28
CA PRO A 108 -5.25 0.61 -12.17
C PRO A 108 -4.89 0.81 -13.64
N SER A 109 -5.28 -0.16 -14.47
CA SER A 109 -5.29 -0.02 -15.93
C SER A 109 -6.56 -0.67 -16.48
N GLY A 110 -7.22 0.00 -17.45
CA GLY A 110 -8.41 -0.54 -18.09
C GLY A 110 -9.47 -1.01 -17.08
N GLU A 111 -9.86 -2.27 -17.18
CA GLU A 111 -10.90 -2.87 -16.35
C GLU A 111 -10.36 -3.58 -15.10
N SER A 112 -9.49 -2.93 -14.36
CA SER A 112 -8.90 -3.49 -13.12
C SER A 112 -9.93 -3.60 -12.00
N LYS A 113 -10.88 -4.52 -12.10
CA LYS A 113 -12.01 -4.65 -11.16
C LYS A 113 -11.56 -4.80 -9.70
N GLY A 114 -10.57 -5.63 -9.45
CA GLY A 114 -10.03 -5.83 -8.10
C GLY A 114 -9.39 -4.58 -7.55
N THR A 115 -8.67 -3.84 -8.38
CA THR A 115 -8.04 -2.57 -7.98
C THR A 115 -9.09 -1.53 -7.65
N TYR A 116 -10.13 -1.39 -8.46
CA TYR A 116 -11.21 -0.44 -8.18
C TYR A 116 -12.02 -0.83 -6.95
N ASP A 117 -12.15 -2.12 -6.64
CA ASP A 117 -12.75 -2.58 -5.40
C ASP A 117 -11.94 -2.11 -4.18
N ALA A 118 -10.63 -2.27 -4.22
CA ALA A 118 -9.75 -1.78 -3.16
C ALA A 118 -9.82 -0.25 -3.02
N ILE A 119 -9.88 0.48 -4.15
CA ILE A 119 -10.04 1.94 -4.15
C ILE A 119 -11.34 2.35 -3.45
N ARG A 120 -12.46 1.70 -3.79
CA ARG A 120 -13.75 2.00 -3.15
C ARG A 120 -13.71 1.74 -1.65
N LYS A 121 -13.09 0.66 -1.23
CA LYS A 121 -12.95 0.31 0.19
C LYS A 121 -12.08 1.31 0.94
N ALA A 122 -10.98 1.74 0.33
CA ALA A 122 -10.11 2.77 0.90
C ALA A 122 -10.87 4.08 1.11
N ARG A 123 -11.64 4.51 0.12
CA ARG A 123 -12.48 5.72 0.22
C ARG A 123 -13.54 5.58 1.31
N LYS A 124 -14.22 4.44 1.38
CA LYS A 124 -15.25 4.18 2.38
C LYS A 124 -14.70 4.24 3.80
N GLN A 125 -13.45 3.79 3.99
CA GLN A 125 -12.79 3.80 5.29
C GLN A 125 -12.02 5.10 5.57
N ASN A 126 -12.08 6.09 4.70
CA ASN A 126 -11.34 7.35 4.79
C ASN A 126 -9.83 7.13 4.92
N LYS A 127 -9.31 6.09 4.29
CA LYS A 127 -7.86 5.87 4.22
C LYS A 127 -7.23 6.87 3.28
N ARG A 128 -6.00 7.27 3.57
CA ARG A 128 -5.20 8.04 2.64
C ARG A 128 -5.03 7.23 1.36
N LEU A 129 -5.32 7.83 0.21
CA LEU A 129 -5.38 7.12 -1.06
C LEU A 129 -4.77 7.98 -2.17
N ARG A 130 -3.99 7.35 -3.02
CA ARG A 130 -3.53 7.94 -4.27
C ARG A 130 -3.74 6.95 -5.40
N VAL A 131 -4.33 7.41 -6.48
CA VAL A 131 -4.60 6.61 -7.67
C VAL A 131 -3.74 7.13 -8.81
N CYS A 132 -2.91 6.25 -9.36
CA CYS A 132 -2.04 6.55 -10.49
C CYS A 132 -2.40 5.57 -11.61
N ALA A 133 -3.25 5.99 -12.55
CA ALA A 133 -3.64 5.15 -13.68
C ALA A 133 -2.44 4.86 -14.57
N LEU A 134 -2.34 3.62 -15.02
CA LEU A 134 -1.29 3.16 -15.93
C LEU A 134 -1.68 3.36 -17.38
#